data_fa995695394949c64eca9a8136f806a0
#
_entry.id   fa995695394949c64eca9a8136f806a0
#
_cell.length_a   1.000
_cell.length_b   1.000
_cell.length_c   1.000
_cell.angle_alpha   90.00
_cell.angle_beta   90.00
_cell.angle_gamma   90.00
#
_symmetry.space_group_name_H-M   'P 1'
#
loop_
_entity.id
_entity.type
_entity.pdbx_description
1 polymer ?
#
loop_
_entity_poly.entity_id
_entity_poly.type
_entity_poly.pdbx_seq_one_letter_code
_entity_poly.pdbx_strand_id
1 'polypeptide(L)'
;DGDPLVIEEFMHGEEASLFALSDGTRVVPFGSAQDHKRVGDGDVGPNTGGMGAYSPAMVLTPALEAQAMAEIVEPTVAALAAAGTPYIGVLYAGLMLTDEGPKLVEYNCRFGDPECQVLMPRFDGDLGELLLAVATGSLDTYGPVRFRPDIALTVVMAARGYPGTPAKGGVIRNLDRAESHGAIVFHAGTAAKDGEIISTGGRVLTITATATSVSQAKERAYAAVDAIDFADGFCRRDIGWREVEREAEL
;
A
#
# COMPACT_ATOMS: atom_id res chain seq x y z
N ASP A 1 -23.04 -27.05 13.23
CA ASP A 1 -22.41 -26.82 11.93
C ASP A 1 -21.66 -25.50 12.07
N GLY A 2 -20.33 -25.57 12.25
CA GLY A 2 -19.46 -24.38 12.29
C GLY A 2 -18.97 -24.03 10.90
N ASP A 3 -18.58 -22.77 10.71
CA ASP A 3 -17.89 -22.35 9.50
C ASP A 3 -16.57 -23.13 9.34
N PRO A 4 -16.13 -23.41 8.11
CA PRO A 4 -14.86 -24.08 7.88
C PRO A 4 -13.71 -23.27 8.49
N LEU A 5 -12.84 -23.95 9.24
CA LEU A 5 -11.65 -23.36 9.85
C LEU A 5 -10.45 -23.64 8.96
N VAL A 6 -9.70 -22.60 8.61
CA VAL A 6 -8.40 -22.72 7.94
C VAL A 6 -7.31 -22.67 9.02
N ILE A 7 -6.41 -23.64 9.01
CA ILE A 7 -5.24 -23.70 9.90
C ILE A 7 -4.00 -23.66 9.03
N GLU A 8 -3.17 -22.64 9.24
CA GLU A 8 -1.96 -22.41 8.48
C GLU A 8 -0.72 -22.41 9.38
N GLU A 9 0.46 -22.53 8.77
CA GLU A 9 1.74 -22.39 9.44
C GLU A 9 1.87 -20.98 10.03
N PHE A 10 2.38 -20.89 11.26
CA PHE A 10 2.78 -19.59 11.80
C PHE A 10 4.15 -19.21 11.26
N MET A 11 4.22 -18.14 10.48
CA MET A 11 5.44 -17.67 9.84
C MET A 11 6.07 -16.52 10.64
N HIS A 12 7.39 -16.60 10.82
CA HIS A 12 8.21 -15.53 11.41
C HIS A 12 8.91 -14.75 10.30
N GLY A 13 8.94 -13.43 10.39
CA GLY A 13 9.60 -12.56 9.42
C GLY A 13 8.99 -11.17 9.37
N GLU A 14 9.32 -10.44 8.32
CA GLU A 14 8.70 -9.15 8.03
C GLU A 14 7.74 -9.27 6.85
N GLU A 15 6.58 -8.64 6.97
CA GLU A 15 5.62 -8.60 5.89
C GLU A 15 6.04 -7.62 4.81
N ALA A 16 5.82 -7.98 3.55
CA ALA A 16 5.97 -7.09 2.40
C ALA A 16 4.85 -7.34 1.39
N SER A 17 4.45 -6.30 0.70
CA SER A 17 3.46 -6.34 -0.37
C SER A 17 4.17 -6.26 -1.71
N LEU A 18 4.04 -7.30 -2.53
CA LEU A 18 4.51 -7.31 -3.91
C LEU A 18 3.31 -7.20 -4.85
N PHE A 19 3.37 -6.23 -5.75
CA PHE A 19 2.34 -6.04 -6.77
C PHE A 19 2.83 -6.55 -8.11
N ALA A 20 1.93 -7.18 -8.85
CA ALA A 20 2.17 -7.64 -10.20
C ALA A 20 0.96 -7.36 -11.09
N LEU A 21 1.20 -7.19 -12.38
CA LEU A 21 0.17 -7.02 -13.40
C LEU A 21 0.19 -8.24 -14.32
N SER A 22 -0.96 -8.87 -14.49
CA SER A 22 -1.13 -10.03 -15.36
C SER A 22 -2.12 -9.74 -16.47
N ASP A 23 -1.79 -10.13 -17.70
CA ASP A 23 -2.68 -10.07 -18.87
C ASP A 23 -3.32 -11.43 -19.17
N GLY A 24 -3.17 -12.41 -18.28
CA GLY A 24 -3.70 -13.76 -18.43
C GLY A 24 -2.67 -14.78 -18.93
N THR A 25 -1.57 -14.33 -19.51
CA THR A 25 -0.45 -15.16 -20.00
C THR A 25 0.88 -14.69 -19.48
N ARG A 26 1.10 -13.41 -19.42
CA ARG A 26 2.28 -12.76 -18.85
C ARG A 26 1.95 -12.13 -17.51
N VAL A 27 2.95 -12.05 -16.67
CA VAL A 27 2.91 -11.29 -15.42
C VAL A 27 4.20 -10.50 -15.28
N VAL A 28 4.07 -9.23 -14.88
CA VAL A 28 5.20 -8.33 -14.66
C VAL A 28 5.11 -7.71 -13.26
N PRO A 29 6.24 -7.51 -12.55
CA PRO A 29 6.21 -6.84 -11.26
C PRO A 29 5.77 -5.37 -11.42
N PHE A 30 4.98 -4.89 -10.46
CA PHE A 30 4.51 -3.50 -10.39
C PHE A 30 4.87 -2.86 -9.04
N GLY A 31 6.08 -3.10 -8.59
CA GLY A 31 6.63 -2.51 -7.37
C GLY A 31 6.18 -3.20 -6.09
N SER A 32 6.67 -2.66 -4.99
CA SER A 32 6.44 -3.19 -3.65
C SER A 32 6.14 -2.09 -2.64
N ALA A 33 5.51 -2.47 -1.53
CA ALA A 33 5.25 -1.58 -0.41
C ALA A 33 5.33 -2.36 0.91
N GLN A 34 5.51 -1.66 2.02
CA GLN A 34 5.35 -2.22 3.35
C GLN A 34 4.30 -1.42 4.11
N ASP A 35 3.22 -2.07 4.51
CA ASP A 35 2.10 -1.45 5.22
C ASP A 35 2.20 -1.62 6.75
N HIS A 36 1.39 -0.86 7.48
CA HIS A 36 1.28 -0.89 8.92
C HIS A 36 -0.16 -1.23 9.31
N LYS A 37 -0.42 -2.52 9.55
CA LYS A 37 -1.79 -3.05 9.73
C LYS A 37 -2.38 -2.77 11.10
N ARG A 38 -1.56 -2.65 12.15
CA ARG A 38 -2.05 -2.39 13.50
C ARG A 38 -2.47 -0.93 13.68
N VAL A 39 -3.53 -0.72 14.47
CA VAL A 39 -4.15 0.61 14.64
C VAL A 39 -3.28 1.59 15.44
N GLY A 40 -2.47 1.11 16.37
CA GLY A 40 -1.65 1.93 17.27
C GLY A 40 -0.16 1.87 16.97
N ASP A 41 0.54 2.91 17.45
CA ASP A 41 2.00 3.00 17.38
C ASP A 41 2.65 1.77 18.06
N GLY A 42 3.83 1.35 17.55
CA GLY A 42 4.51 0.15 18.03
C GLY A 42 3.82 -1.16 17.63
N ASP A 43 2.99 -1.13 16.59
CA ASP A 43 2.24 -2.29 16.08
C ASP A 43 1.35 -2.97 17.14
N VAL A 44 0.62 -2.16 17.90
CA VAL A 44 -0.30 -2.64 18.93
C VAL A 44 -1.76 -2.45 18.54
N GLY A 45 -2.65 -3.19 19.22
CA GLY A 45 -4.09 -3.13 18.99
C GLY A 45 -4.57 -4.01 17.84
N PRO A 46 -5.84 -3.88 17.42
CA PRO A 46 -6.41 -4.69 16.35
C PRO A 46 -5.82 -4.39 14.97
N ASN A 47 -5.92 -5.35 14.07
CA ASN A 47 -5.64 -5.16 12.65
C ASN A 47 -6.66 -4.22 12.02
N THR A 48 -6.22 -3.50 11.02
CA THR A 48 -7.01 -2.54 10.22
C THR A 48 -6.83 -2.85 8.74
N GLY A 49 -7.40 -2.02 7.88
CA GLY A 49 -7.09 -2.02 6.44
C GLY A 49 -5.76 -1.36 6.07
N GLY A 50 -4.92 -1.02 7.05
CA GLY A 50 -3.65 -0.28 6.88
C GLY A 50 -3.76 1.15 7.40
N MET A 51 -2.79 1.53 8.27
CA MET A 51 -2.69 2.87 8.87
C MET A 51 -1.63 3.73 8.19
N GLY A 52 -0.93 3.19 7.23
CA GLY A 52 0.09 3.84 6.42
C GLY A 52 0.99 2.81 5.77
N ALA A 53 1.74 3.25 4.78
CA ALA A 53 2.67 2.41 4.04
C ALA A 53 3.84 3.24 3.49
N TYR A 54 4.89 2.57 3.05
CA TYR A 54 5.93 3.18 2.24
C TYR A 54 6.33 2.27 1.08
N SER A 55 6.86 2.84 0.02
CA SER A 55 7.33 2.15 -1.19
C SER A 55 8.66 2.75 -1.66
N PRO A 56 9.63 1.90 -2.09
CA PRO A 56 9.58 0.45 -2.13
C PRO A 56 9.66 -0.16 -0.73
N ALA A 57 9.26 -1.42 -0.58
CA ALA A 57 9.55 -2.21 0.63
C ALA A 57 11.05 -2.55 0.63
N MET A 58 11.85 -1.86 1.43
CA MET A 58 13.32 -2.01 1.42
C MET A 58 13.78 -3.41 1.84
N VAL A 59 12.96 -4.09 2.67
CA VAL A 59 13.20 -5.48 3.09
C VAL A 59 13.03 -6.48 1.94
N LEU A 60 12.24 -6.16 0.92
CA LEU A 60 12.10 -6.96 -0.30
C LEU A 60 13.20 -6.59 -1.29
N THR A 61 14.39 -7.15 -1.06
CA THR A 61 15.52 -6.92 -1.94
C THR A 61 15.23 -7.37 -3.38
N PRO A 62 15.97 -6.88 -4.42
CA PRO A 62 15.79 -7.34 -5.80
C PRO A 62 15.90 -8.86 -5.96
N ALA A 63 16.72 -9.52 -5.16
CA ALA A 63 16.85 -10.98 -5.18
C ALA A 63 15.59 -11.67 -4.63
N LEU A 64 15.05 -11.18 -3.52
CA LEU A 64 13.80 -11.70 -2.93
C LEU A 64 12.58 -11.40 -3.79
N GLU A 65 12.54 -10.24 -4.45
CA GLU A 65 11.49 -9.90 -5.42
C GLU A 65 11.52 -10.88 -6.60
N ALA A 66 12.70 -11.11 -7.19
CA ALA A 66 12.85 -12.06 -8.29
C ALA A 66 12.47 -13.50 -7.86
N GLN A 67 12.84 -13.91 -6.66
CA GLN A 67 12.44 -15.21 -6.11
C GLN A 67 10.93 -15.31 -5.92
N ALA A 68 10.30 -14.28 -5.32
CA ALA A 68 8.84 -14.25 -5.13
C ALA A 68 8.09 -14.28 -6.47
N MET A 69 8.58 -13.56 -7.47
CA MET A 69 8.02 -13.65 -8.83
C MET A 69 8.12 -15.07 -9.38
N ALA A 70 9.30 -15.67 -9.36
CA ALA A 70 9.56 -16.97 -9.99
C ALA A 70 8.90 -18.15 -9.25
N GLU A 71 8.83 -18.12 -7.91
CA GLU A 71 8.37 -19.26 -7.11
C GLU A 71 6.91 -19.13 -6.65
N ILE A 72 6.34 -17.91 -6.62
CA ILE A 72 5.01 -17.65 -6.10
C ILE A 72 4.08 -17.08 -7.18
N VAL A 73 4.43 -15.94 -7.78
CA VAL A 73 3.50 -15.19 -8.65
C VAL A 73 3.33 -15.84 -10.02
N GLU A 74 4.44 -16.10 -10.71
CA GLU A 74 4.41 -16.72 -12.06
C GLU A 74 3.77 -18.10 -12.08
N PRO A 75 4.10 -19.03 -11.14
CA PRO A 75 3.44 -20.32 -11.09
C PRO A 75 1.93 -20.24 -10.84
N THR A 76 1.49 -19.28 -10.01
CA THR A 76 0.06 -19.07 -9.74
C THR A 76 -0.69 -18.61 -11.00
N VAL A 77 -0.16 -17.60 -11.71
CA VAL A 77 -0.75 -17.12 -12.96
C VAL A 77 -0.77 -18.23 -14.02
N ALA A 78 0.32 -19.00 -14.15
CA ALA A 78 0.40 -20.10 -15.09
C ALA A 78 -0.59 -21.23 -14.75
N ALA A 79 -0.76 -21.58 -13.47
CA ALA A 79 -1.73 -22.57 -13.03
C ALA A 79 -3.18 -22.15 -13.32
N LEU A 80 -3.53 -20.90 -13.08
CA LEU A 80 -4.85 -20.35 -13.40
C LEU A 80 -5.13 -20.39 -14.93
N ALA A 81 -4.14 -20.02 -15.72
CA ALA A 81 -4.26 -20.11 -17.19
C ALA A 81 -4.45 -21.57 -17.66
N ALA A 82 -3.66 -22.51 -17.10
CA ALA A 82 -3.78 -23.94 -17.41
C ALA A 82 -5.12 -24.54 -16.97
N ALA A 83 -5.73 -24.00 -15.91
CA ALA A 83 -7.07 -24.40 -15.46
C ALA A 83 -8.21 -23.79 -16.31
N GLY A 84 -7.91 -22.98 -17.35
CA GLY A 84 -8.90 -22.33 -18.19
C GLY A 84 -9.54 -21.10 -17.56
N THR A 85 -8.95 -20.58 -16.50
CA THR A 85 -9.39 -19.37 -15.78
C THR A 85 -8.24 -18.36 -15.68
N PRO A 86 -7.73 -17.83 -16.83
CA PRO A 86 -6.60 -16.92 -16.82
C PRO A 86 -6.91 -15.68 -15.98
N TYR A 87 -5.94 -15.28 -15.14
CA TYR A 87 -6.06 -14.09 -14.31
C TYR A 87 -5.60 -12.85 -15.08
N ILE A 88 -6.48 -11.87 -15.22
CA ILE A 88 -6.20 -10.58 -15.87
C ILE A 88 -6.46 -9.46 -14.86
N GLY A 89 -5.43 -8.67 -14.57
CA GLY A 89 -5.55 -7.55 -13.63
C GLY A 89 -4.36 -7.41 -12.69
N VAL A 90 -4.62 -6.74 -11.57
CA VAL A 90 -3.64 -6.49 -10.51
C VAL A 90 -3.64 -7.64 -9.52
N LEU A 91 -2.50 -8.27 -9.34
CA LEU A 91 -2.28 -9.28 -8.33
C LEU A 91 -1.42 -8.70 -7.21
N TYR A 92 -1.97 -8.66 -6.00
CA TYR A 92 -1.25 -8.26 -4.80
C TYR A 92 -0.90 -9.53 -4.02
N ALA A 93 0.39 -9.86 -3.95
CA ALA A 93 0.92 -10.93 -3.13
C ALA A 93 1.36 -10.35 -1.77
N GLY A 94 0.65 -10.69 -0.71
CA GLY A 94 1.08 -10.46 0.67
C GLY A 94 2.11 -11.52 1.04
N LEU A 95 3.34 -11.10 1.31
CA LEU A 95 4.47 -11.97 1.58
C LEU A 95 4.92 -11.85 3.03
N MET A 96 5.37 -12.97 3.59
CA MET A 96 6.22 -13.03 4.77
C MET A 96 7.64 -13.34 4.32
N LEU A 97 8.58 -12.44 4.61
CA LEU A 97 10.00 -12.62 4.31
C LEU A 97 10.65 -13.37 5.48
N THR A 98 10.82 -14.68 5.32
CA THR A 98 11.38 -15.57 6.33
C THR A 98 12.86 -15.84 6.05
N ASP A 99 13.55 -16.49 6.99
CA ASP A 99 14.93 -16.95 6.81
C ASP A 99 15.08 -17.97 5.66
N GLU A 100 13.98 -18.64 5.26
CA GLU A 100 13.94 -19.59 4.15
C GLU A 100 13.59 -18.92 2.80
N GLY A 101 13.32 -17.61 2.80
CA GLY A 101 12.88 -16.83 1.64
C GLY A 101 11.45 -16.33 1.75
N PRO A 102 10.90 -15.76 0.66
CA PRO A 102 9.54 -15.23 0.66
C PRO A 102 8.51 -16.37 0.69
N LYS A 103 7.53 -16.25 1.57
CA LYS A 103 6.36 -17.13 1.65
C LYS A 103 5.08 -16.33 1.42
N LEU A 104 4.14 -16.91 0.68
CA LEU A 104 2.85 -16.29 0.44
C LEU A 104 1.97 -16.36 1.70
N VAL A 105 1.44 -15.22 2.11
CA VAL A 105 0.40 -15.13 3.15
C VAL A 105 -0.98 -15.19 2.49
N GLU A 106 -1.21 -14.29 1.53
CA GLU A 106 -2.48 -14.21 0.80
C GLU A 106 -2.31 -13.50 -0.54
N TYR A 107 -3.27 -13.71 -1.44
CA TYR A 107 -3.45 -12.87 -2.62
C TYR A 107 -4.65 -11.96 -2.46
N ASN A 108 -4.52 -10.73 -2.96
CA ASN A 108 -5.61 -9.83 -3.22
C ASN A 108 -5.69 -9.52 -4.72
N CYS A 109 -6.91 -9.51 -5.27
CA CYS A 109 -7.17 -9.30 -6.71
C CYS A 109 -7.41 -7.82 -7.03
N ARG A 110 -6.60 -6.93 -6.48
CA ARG A 110 -6.70 -5.46 -6.58
C ARG A 110 -5.41 -4.81 -6.12
N PHE A 111 -5.31 -3.50 -6.36
CA PHE A 111 -4.33 -2.69 -5.65
C PHE A 111 -4.62 -2.69 -4.14
N GLY A 112 -3.58 -2.48 -3.35
CA GLY A 112 -3.70 -2.25 -1.92
C GLY A 112 -4.23 -0.83 -1.59
N ASP A 113 -4.69 -0.65 -0.40
CA ASP A 113 -5.05 0.62 0.20
C ASP A 113 -4.61 0.59 1.68
N PRO A 114 -3.50 1.25 2.06
CA PRO A 114 -2.95 2.48 1.43
C PRO A 114 -1.75 2.27 0.47
N GLU A 115 -1.42 1.07 0.01
CA GLU A 115 -0.23 0.82 -0.81
C GLU A 115 -0.32 1.49 -2.19
N CYS A 116 -1.51 1.57 -2.81
CA CYS A 116 -1.69 2.25 -4.09
C CYS A 116 -1.22 3.70 -4.01
N GLN A 117 -1.45 4.38 -2.89
CA GLN A 117 -1.10 5.78 -2.67
C GLN A 117 0.41 6.03 -2.55
N VAL A 118 1.22 4.99 -2.37
CA VAL A 118 2.69 5.09 -2.42
C VAL A 118 3.29 4.54 -3.72
N LEU A 119 2.57 3.67 -4.43
CA LEU A 119 3.01 3.16 -5.74
C LEU A 119 2.82 4.22 -6.83
N MET A 120 1.64 4.84 -6.91
CA MET A 120 1.26 5.75 -7.99
C MET A 120 2.16 6.98 -8.11
N PRO A 121 2.54 7.69 -7.02
CA PRO A 121 3.44 8.83 -7.12
C PRO A 121 4.85 8.48 -7.62
N ARG A 122 5.25 7.23 -7.49
CA ARG A 122 6.55 6.72 -7.95
C ARG A 122 6.51 6.14 -9.36
N PHE A 123 5.33 5.71 -9.84
CA PHE A 123 5.22 5.13 -11.18
C PHE A 123 5.66 6.14 -12.25
N ASP A 124 6.55 5.69 -13.16
CA ASP A 124 7.12 6.50 -14.23
C ASP A 124 6.68 5.97 -15.60
N GLY A 125 5.46 6.29 -15.97
CA GLY A 125 4.83 5.87 -17.21
C GLY A 125 3.39 6.35 -17.33
N ASP A 126 2.73 5.96 -18.42
CA ASP A 126 1.30 6.14 -18.59
C ASP A 126 0.54 4.94 -18.01
N LEU A 127 -0.14 5.16 -16.88
CA LEU A 127 -0.90 4.09 -16.22
C LEU A 127 -2.07 3.61 -17.07
N GLY A 128 -2.70 4.52 -17.83
CA GLY A 128 -3.82 4.17 -18.71
C GLY A 128 -3.38 3.22 -19.82
N GLU A 129 -2.25 3.50 -20.46
CA GLU A 129 -1.67 2.62 -21.49
C GLU A 129 -1.26 1.26 -20.88
N LEU A 130 -0.64 1.26 -19.70
CA LEU A 130 -0.26 0.02 -19.01
C LEU A 130 -1.49 -0.85 -18.68
N LEU A 131 -2.53 -0.26 -18.09
CA LEU A 131 -3.74 -1.00 -17.74
C LEU A 131 -4.52 -1.45 -18.98
N LEU A 132 -4.45 -0.70 -20.07
CA LEU A 132 -4.99 -1.13 -21.35
C LEU A 132 -4.22 -2.34 -21.91
N ALA A 133 -2.88 -2.34 -21.82
CA ALA A 133 -2.07 -3.49 -22.21
C ALA A 133 -2.38 -4.74 -21.38
N VAL A 134 -2.61 -4.59 -20.07
CA VAL A 134 -3.12 -5.66 -19.20
C VAL A 134 -4.45 -6.20 -19.71
N ALA A 135 -5.42 -5.32 -19.97
CA ALA A 135 -6.77 -5.69 -20.34
C ALA A 135 -6.87 -6.33 -21.74
N THR A 136 -5.94 -6.01 -22.63
CA THR A 136 -5.94 -6.48 -24.02
C THR A 136 -4.97 -7.61 -24.32
N GLY A 137 -4.24 -8.12 -23.30
CA GLY A 137 -3.29 -9.22 -23.50
C GLY A 137 -2.04 -8.80 -24.27
N SER A 138 -1.56 -7.57 -24.06
CA SER A 138 -0.44 -6.99 -24.82
C SER A 138 0.68 -6.44 -23.95
N LEU A 139 0.86 -6.98 -22.75
CA LEU A 139 1.98 -6.61 -21.84
C LEU A 139 3.36 -6.83 -22.46
N ASP A 140 3.47 -7.73 -23.44
CA ASP A 140 4.72 -8.00 -24.16
C ASP A 140 5.18 -6.82 -25.02
N THR A 141 4.27 -5.95 -25.44
CA THR A 141 4.54 -4.78 -26.29
C THR A 141 4.67 -3.47 -25.50
N TYR A 142 4.21 -3.43 -24.25
CA TYR A 142 4.26 -2.22 -23.43
C TYR A 142 5.69 -1.79 -23.06
N GLY A 143 6.60 -2.76 -22.91
CA GLY A 143 7.96 -2.50 -22.45
C GLY A 143 8.12 -2.62 -20.92
N PRO A 144 9.25 -2.21 -20.36
CA PRO A 144 9.53 -2.37 -18.95
C PRO A 144 8.73 -1.39 -18.09
N VAL A 145 8.10 -1.88 -17.02
CA VAL A 145 7.50 -1.05 -15.97
C VAL A 145 8.61 -0.34 -15.21
N ARG A 146 8.48 0.97 -15.02
CA ARG A 146 9.50 1.80 -14.38
C ARG A 146 8.93 2.58 -13.22
N PHE A 147 9.76 2.79 -12.22
CA PHE A 147 9.47 3.63 -11.06
C PHE A 147 10.58 4.68 -10.89
N ARG A 148 10.19 5.86 -10.42
CA ARG A 148 11.14 6.89 -9.98
C ARG A 148 11.93 6.34 -8.78
N PRO A 149 13.18 6.77 -8.61
CA PRO A 149 14.01 6.30 -7.50
C PRO A 149 13.56 6.82 -6.13
N ASP A 150 12.70 7.87 -6.12
CA ASP A 150 12.18 8.42 -4.88
C ASP A 150 11.43 7.37 -4.05
N ILE A 151 11.49 7.54 -2.75
CA ILE A 151 10.69 6.81 -1.78
C ILE A 151 9.39 7.58 -1.56
N ALA A 152 8.26 6.87 -1.51
CA ALA A 152 6.99 7.43 -1.11
C ALA A 152 6.59 6.85 0.25
N LEU A 153 6.08 7.71 1.15
CA LEU A 153 5.49 7.30 2.42
C LEU A 153 4.13 7.97 2.57
N THR A 154 3.18 7.20 3.06
CA THR A 154 1.81 7.65 3.28
C THR A 154 1.34 7.39 4.70
N VAL A 155 0.61 8.34 5.26
CA VAL A 155 -0.01 8.27 6.59
C VAL A 155 -1.53 8.32 6.44
N VAL A 156 -2.22 7.35 7.03
CA VAL A 156 -3.68 7.33 7.06
C VAL A 156 -4.20 8.14 8.25
N MET A 157 -5.04 9.10 8.00
CA MET A 157 -5.85 9.78 9.01
C MET A 157 -7.20 9.05 9.12
N ALA A 158 -7.44 8.45 10.26
CA ALA A 158 -8.66 7.69 10.54
C ALA A 158 -9.59 8.48 11.48
N ALA A 159 -10.89 8.22 11.39
CA ALA A 159 -11.88 8.78 12.30
C ALA A 159 -11.81 8.07 13.67
N ARG A 160 -12.00 8.83 14.74
CA ARG A 160 -12.06 8.28 16.11
C ARG A 160 -13.01 7.09 16.20
N GLY A 161 -12.57 6.02 16.85
CA GLY A 161 -13.29 4.76 16.96
C GLY A 161 -13.00 3.71 15.90
N TYR A 162 -12.23 4.05 14.84
CA TYR A 162 -11.73 3.06 13.89
C TYR A 162 -10.69 2.12 14.54
N PRO A 163 -10.66 0.79 14.26
CA PRO A 163 -11.42 0.04 13.25
C PRO A 163 -12.79 -0.45 13.72
N GLY A 164 -13.26 -0.09 14.94
CA GLY A 164 -14.59 -0.41 15.43
C GLY A 164 -15.68 0.46 14.76
N THR A 165 -16.43 1.22 15.56
CA THR A 165 -17.47 2.13 15.05
C THR A 165 -16.91 3.54 14.90
N PRO A 166 -16.56 3.99 13.67
CA PRO A 166 -15.94 5.29 13.46
C PRO A 166 -16.93 6.42 13.60
N ALA A 167 -16.48 7.54 14.20
CA ALA A 167 -17.22 8.78 14.21
C ALA A 167 -17.40 9.32 12.78
N LYS A 168 -18.59 9.87 12.48
CA LYS A 168 -18.90 10.46 11.18
C LYS A 168 -19.30 11.91 11.32
N GLY A 169 -19.12 12.69 10.25
CA GLY A 169 -19.51 14.10 10.19
C GLY A 169 -18.49 15.05 10.78
N GLY A 170 -17.31 14.57 11.21
CA GLY A 170 -16.21 15.44 11.63
C GLY A 170 -15.73 16.30 10.46
N VAL A 171 -15.62 17.60 10.69
CA VAL A 171 -15.20 18.57 9.67
C VAL A 171 -13.70 18.51 9.49
N ILE A 172 -13.25 18.62 8.24
CA ILE A 172 -11.86 18.58 7.84
C ILE A 172 -11.53 19.89 7.14
N ARG A 173 -10.46 20.59 7.57
CA ARG A 173 -10.02 21.86 7.04
C ARG A 173 -8.53 21.88 6.72
N ASN A 174 -8.09 22.91 6.02
CA ASN A 174 -6.69 23.16 5.72
C ASN A 174 -6.01 22.11 4.82
N LEU A 175 -6.75 21.43 3.94
CA LEU A 175 -6.19 20.45 3.01
C LEU A 175 -5.18 21.10 2.04
N ASP A 176 -5.46 22.32 1.59
CA ASP A 176 -4.57 23.15 0.78
C ASP A 176 -3.23 23.44 1.47
N ARG A 177 -3.24 23.59 2.80
CA ARG A 177 -2.01 23.73 3.59
C ARG A 177 -1.17 22.48 3.58
N ALA A 178 -1.78 21.31 3.71
CA ALA A 178 -1.07 20.03 3.60
C ALA A 178 -0.40 19.88 2.22
N GLU A 179 -1.12 20.21 1.16
CA GLU A 179 -0.58 20.18 -0.20
C GLU A 179 0.56 21.20 -0.41
N SER A 180 0.54 22.35 0.28
CA SER A 180 1.63 23.33 0.24
C SER A 180 2.95 22.84 0.83
N HIS A 181 2.92 21.77 1.65
CA HIS A 181 4.10 21.03 2.11
C HIS A 181 4.66 20.03 1.07
N GLY A 182 4.09 20.01 -0.15
CA GLY A 182 4.51 19.10 -1.21
C GLY A 182 3.98 17.66 -1.04
N ALA A 183 2.99 17.47 -0.18
CA ALA A 183 2.29 16.20 -0.04
C ALA A 183 1.09 16.11 -0.99
N ILE A 184 0.69 14.88 -1.30
CA ILE A 184 -0.54 14.57 -2.02
C ILE A 184 -1.59 14.14 -0.99
N VAL A 185 -2.77 14.77 -1.02
CA VAL A 185 -3.90 14.41 -0.17
C VAL A 185 -4.87 13.54 -0.96
N PHE A 186 -4.99 12.27 -0.59
CA PHE A 186 -5.99 11.37 -1.15
C PHE A 186 -7.21 11.31 -0.25
N HIS A 187 -8.38 11.51 -0.83
CA HIS A 187 -9.66 11.35 -0.16
C HIS A 187 -10.09 9.89 -0.15
N ALA A 188 -10.49 9.37 1.02
CA ALA A 188 -11.09 8.06 1.20
C ALA A 188 -12.52 8.24 1.75
N GLY A 189 -12.72 8.06 3.03
CA GLY A 189 -14.03 8.21 3.67
C GLY A 189 -14.41 9.68 3.90
N THR A 190 -14.54 10.47 2.85
CA THR A 190 -14.94 11.88 2.90
C THR A 190 -16.15 12.17 2.02
N ALA A 191 -16.84 13.27 2.32
CA ALA A 191 -17.88 13.85 1.46
C ALA A 191 -17.88 15.38 1.56
N ALA A 192 -18.30 16.05 0.49
CA ALA A 192 -18.63 17.46 0.54
C ALA A 192 -20.05 17.65 1.08
N LYS A 193 -20.22 18.51 2.09
CA LYS A 193 -21.51 18.86 2.68
C LYS A 193 -21.52 20.31 3.11
N ASP A 194 -22.48 21.07 2.66
CA ASP A 194 -22.71 22.49 3.01
C ASP A 194 -21.43 23.37 2.82
N GLY A 195 -20.61 23.06 1.82
CA GLY A 195 -19.35 23.78 1.53
C GLY A 195 -18.15 23.32 2.38
N GLU A 196 -18.31 22.36 3.27
CA GLU A 196 -17.25 21.76 4.06
C GLU A 196 -16.95 20.33 3.60
N ILE A 197 -15.73 19.86 3.86
CA ILE A 197 -15.36 18.44 3.74
C ILE A 197 -15.58 17.79 5.09
N ILE A 198 -16.29 16.65 5.11
CA ILE A 198 -16.61 15.90 6.33
C ILE A 198 -16.17 14.44 6.20
N SER A 199 -15.90 13.80 7.36
CA SER A 199 -15.64 12.37 7.44
C SER A 199 -16.93 11.54 7.30
N THR A 200 -16.86 10.45 6.52
CA THR A 200 -17.99 9.52 6.31
C THR A 200 -17.61 8.06 6.54
N GLY A 201 -16.31 7.75 6.67
CA GLY A 201 -15.77 6.40 6.83
C GLY A 201 -14.77 6.29 7.97
N GLY A 202 -14.19 5.10 8.12
CA GLY A 202 -13.18 4.82 9.13
C GLY A 202 -11.81 5.40 8.77
N ARG A 203 -11.25 5.03 7.61
CA ARG A 203 -10.08 5.71 7.02
C ARG A 203 -10.60 6.88 6.19
N VAL A 204 -10.10 8.06 6.44
CA VAL A 204 -10.71 9.32 5.99
C VAL A 204 -9.85 10.00 4.94
N LEU A 205 -8.59 10.21 5.24
CA LEU A 205 -7.59 10.78 4.33
C LEU A 205 -6.33 9.92 4.34
N THR A 206 -5.56 10.05 3.26
CA THR A 206 -4.24 9.44 3.14
C THR A 206 -3.27 10.49 2.64
N ILE A 207 -2.25 10.79 3.43
CA ILE A 207 -1.31 11.90 3.19
C ILE A 207 0.02 11.32 2.74
N THR A 208 0.36 11.52 1.48
CA THR A 208 1.54 10.91 0.85
C THR A 208 2.58 11.96 0.50
N ALA A 209 3.82 11.70 0.87
CA ALA A 209 4.97 12.50 0.46
C ALA A 209 6.06 11.62 -0.17
N THR A 210 6.85 12.24 -1.05
CA THR A 210 8.01 11.59 -1.68
C THR A 210 9.30 12.30 -1.28
N ALA A 211 10.38 11.52 -1.14
CA ALA A 211 11.71 12.04 -0.82
C ALA A 211 12.80 11.03 -1.22
N THR A 212 14.05 11.34 -0.92
CA THR A 212 15.19 10.47 -1.23
C THR A 212 15.46 9.39 -0.16
N SER A 213 14.81 9.48 1.02
CA SER A 213 14.86 8.49 2.09
C SER A 213 13.50 8.34 2.77
N VAL A 214 13.30 7.23 3.51
CA VAL A 214 12.08 7.01 4.31
C VAL A 214 11.97 8.06 5.40
N SER A 215 13.06 8.40 6.07
CA SER A 215 13.10 9.44 7.10
C SER A 215 12.60 10.79 6.59
N GLN A 216 13.08 11.22 5.42
CA GLN A 216 12.66 12.50 4.81
C GLN A 216 11.20 12.45 4.32
N ALA A 217 10.77 11.33 3.71
CA ALA A 217 9.39 11.17 3.28
C ALA A 217 8.44 11.20 4.48
N LYS A 218 8.82 10.56 5.59
CA LYS A 218 8.11 10.58 6.86
C LYS A 218 7.98 12.00 7.41
N GLU A 219 9.08 12.73 7.51
CA GLU A 219 9.07 14.12 7.99
C GLU A 219 8.11 15.00 7.19
N ARG A 220 8.17 14.93 5.85
CA ARG A 220 7.27 15.68 4.96
C ARG A 220 5.81 15.26 5.11
N ALA A 221 5.53 13.97 5.16
CA ALA A 221 4.17 13.46 5.33
C ALA A 221 3.55 13.92 6.66
N TYR A 222 4.30 13.85 7.77
CA TYR A 222 3.79 14.30 9.05
C TYR A 222 3.68 15.82 9.16
N ALA A 223 4.56 16.61 8.54
CA ALA A 223 4.38 18.06 8.45
C ALA A 223 3.07 18.43 7.75
N ALA A 224 2.70 17.68 6.70
CA ALA A 224 1.44 17.86 6.01
C ALA A 224 0.23 17.39 6.86
N VAL A 225 0.34 16.24 7.54
CA VAL A 225 -0.68 15.75 8.49
C VAL A 225 -0.97 16.79 9.56
N ASP A 226 0.07 17.38 10.15
CA ASP A 226 -0.05 18.36 11.23
C ASP A 226 -0.63 19.71 10.77
N ALA A 227 -0.62 19.98 9.47
CA ALA A 227 -1.28 21.15 8.89
C ALA A 227 -2.80 20.98 8.75
N ILE A 228 -3.31 19.75 8.74
CA ILE A 228 -4.73 19.43 8.59
C ILE A 228 -5.45 19.60 9.93
N ASP A 229 -6.57 20.31 9.92
CA ASP A 229 -7.49 20.40 11.05
C ASP A 229 -8.59 19.33 10.93
N PHE A 230 -8.45 18.26 11.71
CA PHE A 230 -9.43 17.19 11.81
C PHE A 230 -9.52 16.71 13.28
N ALA A 231 -10.28 17.41 14.09
CA ALA A 231 -10.39 17.21 15.54
C ALA A 231 -10.92 15.81 15.94
N ASP A 232 -11.74 15.18 15.09
CA ASP A 232 -12.27 13.82 15.28
C ASP A 232 -11.41 12.74 14.63
N GLY A 233 -10.23 13.09 14.16
CA GLY A 233 -9.28 12.19 13.54
C GLY A 233 -8.15 11.75 14.46
N PHE A 234 -7.46 10.71 14.04
CA PHE A 234 -6.17 10.28 14.57
C PHE A 234 -5.35 9.61 13.47
N CYS A 235 -4.05 9.49 13.68
CA CYS A 235 -3.16 8.71 12.84
C CYS A 235 -2.09 8.04 13.70
N ARG A 236 -1.40 7.05 13.19
CA ARG A 236 -0.15 6.55 13.76
C ARG A 236 0.96 7.57 13.53
N ARG A 237 1.89 7.67 14.48
CA ARG A 237 3.04 8.58 14.42
C ARG A 237 4.35 7.89 14.07
N ASP A 238 4.31 6.58 13.91
CA ASP A 238 5.49 5.74 13.71
C ASP A 238 5.56 5.05 12.33
N ILE A 239 4.75 5.45 11.34
CA ILE A 239 4.82 4.84 10.01
C ILE A 239 6.25 4.86 9.47
N GLY A 240 6.73 3.71 8.99
CA GLY A 240 8.10 3.53 8.49
C GLY A 240 9.18 3.44 9.57
N TRP A 241 8.82 3.25 10.85
CA TRP A 241 9.76 3.33 11.96
C TRP A 241 10.93 2.35 11.84
N ARG A 242 10.69 1.10 11.43
CA ARG A 242 11.75 0.09 11.26
C ARG A 242 12.78 0.50 10.23
N GLU A 243 12.31 1.09 9.11
CA GLU A 243 13.22 1.52 8.05
C GLU A 243 14.00 2.77 8.43
N VAL A 244 13.37 3.70 9.18
CA VAL A 244 14.06 4.86 9.76
C VAL A 244 15.18 4.42 10.71
N GLU A 245 14.96 3.37 11.49
CA GLU A 245 16.01 2.78 12.35
C GLU A 245 17.15 2.19 11.52
N ARG A 246 16.85 1.44 10.45
CA ARG A 246 17.86 0.92 9.50
C ARG A 246 18.66 2.02 8.81
N GLU A 247 17.99 3.09 8.36
CA GLU A 247 18.67 4.25 7.75
C GLU A 247 19.65 4.93 8.74
N ALA A 248 19.35 4.90 10.02
CA ALA A 248 20.22 5.50 11.06
C ALA A 248 21.45 4.64 11.41
N GLU A 249 21.46 3.36 11.05
CA GLU A 249 22.57 2.43 11.26
C GLU A 249 23.56 2.40 10.09
N LEU A 250 23.25 3.04 8.95
CA LEU A 250 24.06 3.13 7.75
C LEU A 250 24.96 4.39 7.76
#